data_f46e5141e70674357896c4fb0b09886e
#
_entry.id   f46e5141e70674357896c4fb0b09886e
#
_cell.length_a   1.000
_cell.length_b   1.000
_cell.length_c   1.000
_cell.angle_alpha   90.00
_cell.angle_beta   90.00
_cell.angle_gamma   90.00
#
_symmetry.space_group_name_H-M   'P 1'
#
loop_
_entity.id
_entity.type
_entity.pdbx_description
1 polymer ?
#
loop_
_entity_poly.entity_id
_entity_poly.type
_entity_poly.pdbx_seq_one_letter_code
_entity_poly.pdbx_strand_id
1 'polypeptide(L)'
;MAAEGRDSRIPVAILGATGAVGQRMVSLLAGHPQLRLAEVAASERSQGKTYFEATRWILPGDVPQDARGLVVKSVEEALGSRLVLSALDAKVADTVEPLQASRGRLVVSNTKSFRMQADVPLLIPEVNADHLALLDRQQWAAAGGGIVTNPNCVVVGLAMALAPLHRAFGIEAVCVTTLQALSGAGYPGVPSLDAQGNVIPFIDGEEEKIETEPGKILGMLENLSLIHI
;
A
#
# COMPACT_ATOMS: atom_id res chain seq x y z
N MET A 1 -15.73 -21.76 -33.21
CA MET A 1 -15.81 -21.28 -31.84
C MET A 1 -14.37 -21.09 -31.35
N ALA A 2 -13.87 -19.86 -31.35
CA ALA A 2 -12.56 -19.55 -30.80
C ALA A 2 -12.63 -19.73 -29.28
N ALA A 3 -11.73 -20.53 -28.72
CA ALA A 3 -11.58 -20.63 -27.28
C ALA A 3 -11.20 -19.23 -26.76
N GLU A 4 -12.09 -18.59 -26.01
CA GLU A 4 -11.76 -17.40 -25.24
C GLU A 4 -10.60 -17.77 -24.31
N GLY A 5 -9.40 -17.31 -24.67
CA GLY A 5 -8.21 -17.50 -23.85
C GLY A 5 -8.49 -16.92 -22.47
N ARG A 6 -8.46 -17.73 -21.44
CA ARG A 6 -8.56 -17.25 -20.04
C ARG A 6 -7.49 -16.16 -19.84
N ASP A 7 -7.94 -14.99 -19.42
CA ASP A 7 -7.05 -13.89 -19.04
C ASP A 7 -6.05 -14.42 -17.98
N SER A 8 -4.78 -14.53 -18.35
CA SER A 8 -3.73 -15.12 -17.51
C SER A 8 -3.24 -14.16 -16.42
N ARG A 9 -3.72 -12.91 -16.42
CA ARG A 9 -3.34 -11.92 -15.42
C ARG A 9 -3.89 -12.28 -14.03
N ILE A 10 -3.09 -12.02 -13.02
CA ILE A 10 -3.44 -12.27 -11.61
C ILE A 10 -4.59 -11.31 -11.21
N PRO A 11 -5.73 -11.85 -10.70
CA PRO A 11 -6.81 -11.01 -10.22
C PRO A 11 -6.43 -10.33 -8.90
N VAL A 12 -6.73 -9.03 -8.82
CA VAL A 12 -6.44 -8.18 -7.68
C VAL A 12 -7.72 -7.56 -7.15
N ALA A 13 -7.87 -7.53 -5.83
CA ALA A 13 -8.88 -6.75 -5.15
C ALA A 13 -8.26 -5.46 -4.55
N ILE A 14 -9.03 -4.37 -4.50
CA ILE A 14 -8.61 -3.14 -3.85
C ILE A 14 -9.57 -2.84 -2.69
N LEU A 15 -9.01 -2.71 -1.48
CA LEU A 15 -9.69 -2.18 -0.30
C LEU A 15 -9.51 -0.65 -0.24
N GLY A 16 -10.58 0.08 0.03
CA GLY A 16 -10.57 1.55 0.02
C GLY A 16 -10.54 2.13 -1.41
N ALA A 17 -11.08 1.41 -2.39
CA ALA A 17 -10.98 1.72 -3.82
C ALA A 17 -11.53 3.10 -4.21
N THR A 18 -12.47 3.67 -3.46
CA THR A 18 -13.09 4.99 -3.75
C THR A 18 -12.27 6.18 -3.22
N GLY A 19 -11.29 5.92 -2.34
CA GLY A 19 -10.38 6.94 -1.82
C GLY A 19 -9.29 7.36 -2.82
N ALA A 20 -8.56 8.42 -2.53
CA ALA A 20 -7.54 8.98 -3.44
C ALA A 20 -6.46 7.95 -3.83
N VAL A 21 -5.92 7.22 -2.85
CA VAL A 21 -4.91 6.18 -3.08
C VAL A 21 -5.52 4.99 -3.82
N GLY A 22 -6.73 4.56 -3.43
CA GLY A 22 -7.45 3.48 -4.11
C GLY A 22 -7.72 3.78 -5.58
N GLN A 23 -8.15 5.01 -5.90
CA GLN A 23 -8.34 5.46 -7.28
C GLN A 23 -7.03 5.42 -8.08
N ARG A 24 -5.89 5.78 -7.45
CA ARG A 24 -4.57 5.67 -8.09
C ARG A 24 -4.23 4.20 -8.39
N MET A 25 -4.49 3.28 -7.47
CA MET A 25 -4.30 1.85 -7.70
C MET A 25 -5.19 1.33 -8.84
N VAL A 26 -6.47 1.73 -8.88
CA VAL A 26 -7.38 1.42 -10.00
C VAL A 26 -6.82 1.91 -11.33
N SER A 27 -6.35 3.16 -11.36
CA SER A 27 -5.75 3.76 -12.56
C SER A 27 -4.49 3.00 -13.03
N LEU A 28 -3.63 2.57 -12.10
CA LEU A 28 -2.39 1.85 -12.42
C LEU A 28 -2.62 0.40 -12.86
N LEU A 29 -3.71 -0.22 -12.43
CA LEU A 29 -4.09 -1.57 -12.88
C LEU A 29 -4.73 -1.58 -14.27
N ALA A 30 -5.20 -0.44 -14.74
CA ALA A 30 -5.76 -0.33 -16.09
C ALA A 30 -4.67 -0.64 -17.14
N GLY A 31 -4.88 -1.71 -17.93
CA GLY A 31 -3.91 -2.17 -18.92
C GLY A 31 -2.61 -2.78 -18.36
N HIS A 32 -2.55 -3.08 -17.06
CA HIS A 32 -1.36 -3.70 -16.46
C HIS A 32 -1.07 -5.08 -17.09
N PRO A 33 0.19 -5.39 -17.43
CA PRO A 33 0.52 -6.60 -18.20
C PRO A 33 0.31 -7.91 -17.44
N GLN A 34 0.45 -7.90 -16.11
CA GLN A 34 0.43 -9.11 -15.27
C GLN A 34 -0.76 -9.15 -14.30
N LEU A 35 -1.31 -7.99 -13.95
CA LEU A 35 -2.38 -7.85 -12.96
C LEU A 35 -3.66 -7.36 -13.62
N ARG A 36 -4.80 -7.75 -13.10
CA ARG A 36 -6.10 -7.19 -13.50
C ARG A 36 -6.94 -6.84 -12.29
N LEU A 37 -7.60 -5.72 -12.34
CA LEU A 37 -8.60 -5.38 -11.33
C LEU A 37 -9.78 -6.35 -11.46
N ALA A 38 -10.10 -7.03 -10.38
CA ALA A 38 -11.19 -7.99 -10.33
C ALA A 38 -12.28 -7.60 -9.32
N GLU A 39 -11.89 -6.92 -8.23
CA GLU A 39 -12.80 -6.59 -7.16
C GLU A 39 -12.43 -5.23 -6.55
N VAL A 40 -13.44 -4.51 -6.14
CA VAL A 40 -13.31 -3.23 -5.43
C VAL A 40 -14.16 -3.28 -4.16
N ALA A 41 -13.58 -2.84 -3.04
CA ALA A 41 -14.28 -2.74 -1.78
C ALA A 41 -14.06 -1.36 -1.15
N ALA A 42 -15.09 -0.86 -0.49
CA ALA A 42 -15.07 0.46 0.15
C ALA A 42 -16.02 0.49 1.35
N SER A 43 -16.24 1.71 1.89
CA SER A 43 -17.16 1.91 3.02
C SER A 43 -18.61 1.52 2.68
N GLU A 44 -19.40 1.27 3.70
CA GLU A 44 -20.84 0.94 3.60
C GLU A 44 -21.64 1.89 2.72
N ARG A 45 -21.29 3.18 2.68
CA ARG A 45 -21.95 4.19 1.82
C ARG A 45 -21.84 3.87 0.33
N SER A 46 -20.81 3.15 -0.05
CA SER A 46 -20.48 2.79 -1.44
C SER A 46 -20.92 1.38 -1.80
N GLN A 47 -21.15 0.52 -0.82
CA GLN A 47 -21.50 -0.89 -1.01
C GLN A 47 -22.74 -1.07 -1.88
N GLY A 48 -22.69 -2.05 -2.79
CA GLY A 48 -23.79 -2.42 -3.69
C GLY A 48 -23.96 -1.53 -4.91
N LYS A 49 -23.27 -0.38 -4.98
CA LYS A 49 -23.26 0.50 -6.16
C LYS A 49 -22.19 0.02 -7.15
N THR A 50 -22.32 0.40 -8.41
CA THR A 50 -21.20 0.27 -9.34
C THR A 50 -20.05 1.19 -8.92
N TYR A 51 -18.82 0.83 -9.26
CA TYR A 51 -17.66 1.66 -8.91
C TYR A 51 -17.78 3.08 -9.49
N PHE A 52 -18.33 3.20 -10.69
CA PHE A 52 -18.59 4.50 -11.33
C PHE A 52 -19.56 5.37 -10.53
N GLU A 53 -20.66 4.80 -10.02
CA GLU A 53 -21.65 5.51 -9.20
C GLU A 53 -21.15 5.84 -7.80
N ALA A 54 -20.31 4.96 -7.22
CA ALA A 54 -19.79 5.10 -5.88
C ALA A 54 -18.63 6.09 -5.77
N THR A 55 -17.93 6.36 -6.88
CA THR A 55 -16.64 7.06 -6.87
C THR A 55 -16.78 8.48 -7.41
N ARG A 56 -16.38 9.45 -6.60
CA ARG A 56 -16.04 10.78 -7.11
C ARG A 56 -14.61 10.71 -7.65
N TRP A 57 -14.48 10.52 -8.97
CA TRP A 57 -13.17 10.43 -9.60
C TRP A 57 -12.41 11.75 -9.52
N ILE A 58 -11.19 11.73 -8.96
CA ILE A 58 -10.37 12.92 -8.74
C ILE A 58 -9.07 12.92 -9.54
N LEU A 59 -8.80 11.86 -10.30
CA LEU A 59 -7.61 11.76 -11.14
C LEU A 59 -7.88 12.31 -12.54
N PRO A 60 -6.82 12.72 -13.29
CA PRO A 60 -6.96 13.10 -14.68
C PRO A 60 -7.54 11.95 -15.52
N GLY A 61 -8.35 12.31 -16.51
CA GLY A 61 -9.04 11.34 -17.37
C GLY A 61 -10.28 10.74 -16.73
N ASP A 62 -10.84 9.73 -17.39
CA ASP A 62 -12.04 9.02 -16.97
C ASP A 62 -11.73 7.82 -16.07
N VAL A 63 -12.74 7.35 -15.33
CA VAL A 63 -12.69 6.05 -14.65
C VAL A 63 -12.39 4.97 -15.68
N PRO A 64 -11.37 4.11 -15.44
CA PRO A 64 -11.03 3.00 -16.34
C PRO A 64 -12.24 2.13 -16.67
N GLN A 65 -12.36 1.74 -17.94
CA GLN A 65 -13.54 1.04 -18.46
C GLN A 65 -13.78 -0.30 -17.76
N ASP A 66 -12.72 -1.03 -17.42
CA ASP A 66 -12.74 -2.31 -16.73
C ASP A 66 -13.16 -2.19 -15.24
N ALA A 67 -13.03 -1.00 -14.67
CA ALA A 67 -13.45 -0.73 -13.29
C ALA A 67 -14.92 -0.28 -13.17
N ARG A 68 -15.46 0.39 -14.19
CA ARG A 68 -16.74 1.11 -14.11
C ARG A 68 -17.91 0.27 -13.61
N GLY A 69 -18.03 -0.94 -14.12
CA GLY A 69 -19.15 -1.86 -13.82
C GLY A 69 -18.94 -2.74 -12.61
N LEU A 70 -17.78 -2.71 -11.94
CA LEU A 70 -17.54 -3.52 -10.76
C LEU A 70 -18.45 -3.06 -9.62
N VAL A 71 -19.14 -4.02 -8.99
CA VAL A 71 -19.97 -3.73 -7.81
C VAL A 71 -19.06 -3.59 -6.60
N VAL A 72 -19.21 -2.49 -5.88
CA VAL A 72 -18.42 -2.20 -4.68
C VAL A 72 -18.88 -3.12 -3.55
N LYS A 73 -17.94 -3.91 -3.01
CA LYS A 73 -18.13 -4.80 -1.87
C LYS A 73 -17.89 -4.08 -0.54
N SER A 74 -18.37 -4.68 0.55
CA SER A 74 -17.90 -4.30 1.89
C SER A 74 -16.42 -4.69 2.05
N VAL A 75 -15.65 -3.90 2.78
CA VAL A 75 -14.24 -4.22 3.09
C VAL A 75 -14.08 -5.48 3.95
N GLU A 76 -15.14 -5.85 4.69
CA GLU A 76 -15.19 -7.06 5.51
C GLU A 76 -15.67 -8.28 4.74
N GLU A 77 -16.20 -8.11 3.55
CA GLU A 77 -16.69 -9.22 2.73
C GLU A 77 -15.54 -10.12 2.27
N ALA A 78 -15.84 -11.41 2.09
CA ALA A 78 -14.87 -12.36 1.56
C ALA A 78 -14.58 -12.03 0.08
N LEU A 79 -13.31 -11.77 -0.21
CA LEU A 79 -12.84 -11.50 -1.57
C LEU A 79 -12.49 -12.81 -2.29
N GLY A 80 -12.73 -12.87 -3.59
CA GLY A 80 -12.32 -14.00 -4.45
C GLY A 80 -10.83 -13.91 -4.83
N SER A 81 -10.30 -12.68 -4.94
CA SER A 81 -8.90 -12.44 -5.27
C SER A 81 -7.99 -12.79 -4.11
N ARG A 82 -6.90 -13.51 -4.41
CA ARG A 82 -5.88 -13.85 -3.41
C ARG A 82 -4.98 -12.66 -3.08
N LEU A 83 -4.69 -11.82 -4.08
CA LEU A 83 -3.89 -10.61 -3.91
C LEU A 83 -4.82 -9.42 -3.64
N VAL A 84 -4.55 -8.70 -2.56
CA VAL A 84 -5.34 -7.57 -2.09
C VAL A 84 -4.44 -6.36 -1.89
N LEU A 85 -4.74 -5.25 -2.55
CA LEU A 85 -4.09 -3.97 -2.32
C LEU A 85 -4.95 -3.16 -1.35
N SER A 86 -4.36 -2.70 -0.25
CA SER A 86 -5.09 -1.93 0.77
C SER A 86 -4.70 -0.46 0.73
N ALA A 87 -5.72 0.39 0.59
CA ALA A 87 -5.67 1.83 0.67
C ALA A 87 -6.67 2.35 1.73
N LEU A 88 -6.82 1.60 2.81
CA LEU A 88 -7.71 1.92 3.93
C LEU A 88 -7.10 3.00 4.84
N ASP A 89 -7.95 3.68 5.59
CA ASP A 89 -7.49 4.45 6.75
C ASP A 89 -6.97 3.51 7.84
N ALA A 90 -5.96 3.95 8.61
CA ALA A 90 -5.30 3.11 9.61
C ALA A 90 -6.28 2.44 10.59
N LYS A 91 -7.27 3.18 11.10
CA LYS A 91 -8.28 2.65 12.04
C LYS A 91 -9.10 1.47 11.49
N VAL A 92 -9.39 1.50 10.19
CA VAL A 92 -10.12 0.42 9.50
C VAL A 92 -9.18 -0.71 9.15
N ALA A 93 -7.97 -0.39 8.73
CA ALA A 93 -6.93 -1.36 8.39
C ALA A 93 -6.58 -2.27 9.57
N ASP A 94 -6.53 -1.75 10.79
CA ASP A 94 -6.21 -2.50 12.02
C ASP A 94 -7.08 -3.75 12.21
N THR A 95 -8.30 -3.74 11.71
CA THR A 95 -9.26 -4.85 11.81
C THR A 95 -9.44 -5.60 10.50
N VAL A 96 -9.51 -4.89 9.37
CA VAL A 96 -9.86 -5.47 8.07
C VAL A 96 -8.68 -6.21 7.44
N GLU A 97 -7.46 -5.70 7.52
CA GLU A 97 -6.29 -6.36 6.93
C GLU A 97 -6.00 -7.72 7.58
N PRO A 98 -5.98 -7.85 8.93
CA PRO A 98 -5.90 -9.15 9.59
C PRO A 98 -7.05 -10.10 9.24
N LEU A 99 -8.28 -9.58 9.11
CA LEU A 99 -9.43 -10.38 8.69
C LEU A 99 -9.24 -10.95 7.30
N GLN A 100 -8.76 -10.17 6.34
CA GLN A 100 -8.50 -10.66 4.98
C GLN A 100 -7.31 -11.64 4.96
N ALA A 101 -6.26 -11.36 5.71
CA ALA A 101 -5.11 -12.25 5.85
C ALA A 101 -5.51 -13.61 6.45
N SER A 102 -6.36 -13.64 7.50
CA SER A 102 -6.86 -14.87 8.11
C SER A 102 -7.69 -15.74 7.13
N ARG A 103 -8.24 -15.13 6.10
CA ARG A 103 -8.96 -15.80 5.01
C ARG A 103 -8.06 -16.25 3.86
N GLY A 104 -6.74 -16.26 4.06
CA GLY A 104 -5.76 -16.72 3.07
C GLY A 104 -5.46 -15.68 1.97
N ARG A 105 -5.67 -14.38 2.23
CA ARG A 105 -5.33 -13.30 1.29
C ARG A 105 -3.96 -12.75 1.60
N LEU A 106 -3.18 -12.45 0.56
CA LEU A 106 -1.96 -11.66 0.68
C LEU A 106 -2.34 -10.17 0.54
N VAL A 107 -2.23 -9.44 1.63
CA VAL A 107 -2.56 -8.02 1.71
C VAL A 107 -1.29 -7.20 1.54
N VAL A 108 -1.24 -6.36 0.52
CA VAL A 108 -0.20 -5.34 0.34
C VAL A 108 -0.77 -4.01 0.79
N SER A 109 -0.29 -3.54 1.94
CA SER A 109 -0.88 -2.41 2.66
C SER A 109 -0.09 -1.12 2.46
N ASN A 110 -0.79 -0.03 2.17
CA ASN A 110 -0.23 1.33 2.20
C ASN A 110 -0.38 2.00 3.57
N THR A 111 -1.08 1.36 4.53
CA THR A 111 -1.33 1.95 5.85
C THR A 111 -0.08 1.89 6.72
N LYS A 112 -0.05 2.73 7.76
CA LYS A 112 1.05 2.71 8.72
C LYS A 112 0.91 1.62 9.79
N SER A 113 -0.26 0.99 9.91
CA SER A 113 -0.67 0.16 11.05
C SER A 113 0.28 -0.99 11.37
N PHE A 114 0.79 -1.67 10.35
CA PHE A 114 1.60 -2.87 10.53
C PHE A 114 3.08 -2.68 10.18
N ARG A 115 3.49 -1.48 9.77
CA ARG A 115 4.85 -1.24 9.27
C ARG A 115 5.95 -1.65 10.22
N MET A 116 5.78 -1.38 11.51
CA MET A 116 6.82 -1.63 12.52
C MET A 116 6.62 -2.94 13.29
N GLN A 117 5.64 -3.78 12.91
CA GLN A 117 5.50 -5.12 13.50
C GLN A 117 6.63 -6.03 13.04
N ALA A 118 7.20 -6.79 13.98
CA ALA A 118 8.44 -7.56 13.76
C ALA A 118 8.33 -8.65 12.68
N ASP A 119 7.14 -9.24 12.51
CA ASP A 119 6.85 -10.31 11.55
C ASP A 119 6.21 -9.81 10.25
N VAL A 120 6.05 -8.48 10.09
CA VAL A 120 5.47 -7.88 8.88
C VAL A 120 6.56 -7.22 8.05
N PRO A 121 6.78 -7.65 6.80
CA PRO A 121 7.74 -6.98 5.92
C PRO A 121 7.36 -5.52 5.66
N LEU A 122 8.28 -4.59 5.88
CA LEU A 122 8.24 -3.24 5.37
C LEU A 122 9.09 -3.21 4.12
N LEU A 123 8.46 -3.32 2.94
CA LEU A 123 9.12 -3.82 1.74
C LEU A 123 9.42 -2.74 0.71
N ILE A 124 10.65 -2.72 0.26
CA ILE A 124 11.09 -2.13 -1.01
C ILE A 124 11.80 -3.26 -1.76
N PRO A 125 11.17 -3.89 -2.78
CA PRO A 125 11.71 -5.09 -3.41
C PRO A 125 13.15 -4.96 -3.90
N GLU A 126 13.56 -3.78 -4.35
CA GLU A 126 14.92 -3.48 -4.81
C GLU A 126 15.96 -3.43 -3.67
N VAL A 127 15.49 -3.30 -2.43
CA VAL A 127 16.36 -3.14 -1.26
C VAL A 127 16.38 -4.40 -0.40
N ASN A 128 15.21 -4.94 -0.06
CA ASN A 128 15.04 -5.94 0.98
C ASN A 128 14.02 -7.03 0.61
N ALA A 129 14.06 -7.55 -0.62
CA ALA A 129 13.13 -8.60 -1.08
C ALA A 129 13.17 -9.87 -0.19
N ASP A 130 14.31 -10.15 0.44
CA ASP A 130 14.51 -11.26 1.38
C ASP A 130 13.61 -11.16 2.63
N HIS A 131 13.19 -9.94 3.02
CA HIS A 131 12.26 -9.75 4.12
C HIS A 131 10.88 -10.40 3.88
N LEU A 132 10.55 -10.77 2.64
CA LEU A 132 9.34 -11.56 2.35
C LEU A 132 9.29 -12.89 3.11
N ALA A 133 10.43 -13.44 3.52
CA ALA A 133 10.49 -14.64 4.34
C ALA A 133 9.81 -14.48 5.72
N LEU A 134 9.60 -13.24 6.19
CA LEU A 134 8.84 -12.97 7.40
C LEU A 134 7.36 -13.39 7.29
N LEU A 135 6.82 -13.51 6.06
CA LEU A 135 5.46 -13.99 5.85
C LEU A 135 5.22 -15.38 6.47
N ASP A 136 6.23 -16.23 6.47
CA ASP A 136 6.15 -17.58 7.04
C ASP A 136 6.01 -17.59 8.58
N ARG A 137 6.31 -16.46 9.23
CA ARG A 137 6.17 -16.29 10.69
C ARG A 137 4.85 -15.69 11.12
N GLN A 138 4.12 -15.12 10.19
CA GLN A 138 2.83 -14.51 10.52
C GLN A 138 1.80 -15.56 10.93
N GLN A 139 0.97 -15.23 11.88
CA GLN A 139 -0.09 -16.11 12.37
C GLN A 139 -1.06 -16.58 11.27
N TRP A 140 -1.08 -15.93 10.12
CA TRP A 140 -1.94 -16.25 8.96
C TRP A 140 -1.25 -17.13 7.92
N ALA A 141 0.03 -17.45 8.10
CA ALA A 141 0.82 -18.25 7.15
C ALA A 141 0.19 -19.61 6.86
N ALA A 142 -0.32 -20.30 7.90
CA ALA A 142 -0.99 -21.60 7.76
C ALA A 142 -2.25 -21.55 6.87
N ALA A 143 -2.93 -20.40 6.81
CA ALA A 143 -4.06 -20.16 5.92
C ALA A 143 -3.64 -19.72 4.51
N GLY A 144 -2.34 -19.56 4.26
CA GLY A 144 -1.77 -19.02 3.03
C GLY A 144 -1.97 -17.52 2.85
N GLY A 145 -2.28 -16.82 3.94
CA GLY A 145 -2.44 -15.37 3.98
C GLY A 145 -1.25 -14.67 4.60
N GLY A 146 -1.25 -13.34 4.53
CA GLY A 146 -0.22 -12.51 5.15
C GLY A 146 -0.40 -11.04 4.84
N ILE A 147 0.37 -10.21 5.52
CA ILE A 147 0.42 -8.76 5.32
C ILE A 147 1.85 -8.36 4.95
N VAL A 148 1.97 -7.55 3.91
CA VAL A 148 3.19 -6.84 3.52
C VAL A 148 2.87 -5.36 3.50
N THR A 149 3.76 -4.51 4.00
CA THR A 149 3.52 -3.08 4.06
C THR A 149 4.45 -2.30 3.13
N ASN A 150 3.91 -1.25 2.52
CA ASN A 150 4.69 -0.26 1.82
C ASN A 150 5.19 0.80 2.82
N PRO A 151 6.43 1.28 2.69
CA PRO A 151 6.96 2.36 3.52
C PRO A 151 6.25 3.71 3.30
N ASN A 152 6.57 4.66 4.14
CA ASN A 152 6.27 6.06 3.90
C ASN A 152 6.87 6.51 2.56
N CYS A 153 6.18 7.41 1.85
CA CYS A 153 6.54 7.81 0.49
C CYS A 153 7.95 8.45 0.40
N VAL A 154 8.37 9.21 1.41
CA VAL A 154 9.71 9.78 1.48
C VAL A 154 10.75 8.70 1.78
N VAL A 155 10.41 7.78 2.68
CA VAL A 155 11.30 6.70 3.10
C VAL A 155 11.67 5.79 1.92
N VAL A 156 10.77 5.55 0.97
CA VAL A 156 11.09 4.76 -0.24
C VAL A 156 12.29 5.35 -0.97
N GLY A 157 12.22 6.64 -1.31
CA GLY A 157 13.32 7.31 -2.03
C GLY A 157 14.61 7.39 -1.21
N LEU A 158 14.48 7.68 0.08
CA LEU A 158 15.60 7.75 1.00
C LEU A 158 16.30 6.39 1.13
N ALA A 159 15.57 5.33 1.44
CA ALA A 159 16.13 3.98 1.61
C ALA A 159 16.78 3.44 0.33
N MET A 160 16.18 3.70 -0.84
CA MET A 160 16.78 3.32 -2.13
C MET A 160 18.10 4.03 -2.38
N ALA A 161 18.24 5.30 -1.97
CA ALA A 161 19.49 6.05 -2.09
C ALA A 161 20.55 5.58 -1.05
N LEU A 162 20.11 5.29 0.17
CA LEU A 162 21.00 4.90 1.26
C LEU A 162 21.47 3.45 1.14
N ALA A 163 20.66 2.53 0.63
CA ALA A 163 20.98 1.09 0.59
C ALA A 163 22.34 0.77 -0.07
N PRO A 164 22.66 1.27 -1.27
CA PRO A 164 23.97 0.99 -1.89
C PRO A 164 25.12 1.62 -1.11
N LEU A 165 24.95 2.78 -0.51
CA LEU A 165 25.97 3.44 0.30
C LEU A 165 26.21 2.69 1.60
N HIS A 166 25.14 2.26 2.26
CA HIS A 166 25.22 1.46 3.49
C HIS A 166 25.96 0.13 3.25
N ARG A 167 25.63 -0.57 2.15
CA ARG A 167 26.25 -1.84 1.79
C ARG A 167 27.74 -1.70 1.47
N ALA A 168 28.16 -0.57 0.88
CA ALA A 168 29.53 -0.34 0.45
C ALA A 168 30.43 0.22 1.56
N PHE A 169 29.91 1.10 2.41
CA PHE A 169 30.72 1.92 3.31
C PHE A 169 30.24 1.89 4.77
N GLY A 170 29.05 1.39 5.04
CA GLY A 170 28.35 1.68 6.29
C GLY A 170 27.83 3.11 6.35
N ILE A 171 26.82 3.35 7.19
CA ILE A 171 26.29 4.68 7.46
C ILE A 171 26.29 4.89 8.97
N GLU A 172 26.94 5.97 9.44
CA GLU A 172 26.96 6.33 10.85
C GLU A 172 25.85 7.30 11.21
N ALA A 173 25.56 8.26 10.33
CA ALA A 173 24.51 9.25 10.53
C ALA A 173 23.97 9.77 9.20
N VAL A 174 22.70 10.19 9.22
CA VAL A 174 22.02 10.80 8.08
C VAL A 174 21.39 12.11 8.53
N CYS A 175 21.65 13.19 7.81
CA CYS A 175 20.91 14.45 7.94
C CYS A 175 20.15 14.68 6.64
N VAL A 176 18.81 14.75 6.72
CA VAL A 176 17.96 14.91 5.54
C VAL A 176 16.95 16.02 5.73
N THR A 177 16.74 16.80 4.68
CA THR A 177 15.65 17.77 4.58
C THR A 177 14.81 17.41 3.37
N THR A 178 13.49 17.34 3.55
CA THR A 178 12.56 16.99 2.48
C THR A 178 11.64 18.15 2.13
N LEU A 179 11.35 18.30 0.85
CA LEU A 179 10.36 19.23 0.32
C LEU A 179 9.27 18.39 -0.37
N GLN A 180 8.10 18.33 0.25
CA GLN A 180 7.00 17.47 -0.20
C GLN A 180 5.89 18.29 -0.85
N ALA A 181 5.30 17.73 -1.91
CA ALA A 181 4.13 18.32 -2.55
C ALA A 181 2.86 18.11 -1.71
N LEU A 182 1.90 19.03 -1.83
CA LEU A 182 0.61 18.98 -1.11
C LEU A 182 -0.21 17.71 -1.40
N SER A 183 0.05 17.03 -2.52
CA SER A 183 -0.63 15.79 -2.88
C SER A 183 -0.47 14.66 -1.86
N GLY A 184 0.59 14.68 -1.06
CA GLY A 184 0.82 13.72 0.03
C GLY A 184 -0.13 13.87 1.22
N ALA A 185 -0.76 15.03 1.38
CA ALA A 185 -1.73 15.28 2.47
C ALA A 185 -3.06 14.53 2.30
N GLY A 186 -3.28 13.86 1.16
CA GLY A 186 -4.55 13.22 0.85
C GLY A 186 -5.65 14.22 0.48
N TYR A 187 -6.87 13.72 0.19
CA TYR A 187 -8.01 14.57 -0.10
C TYR A 187 -8.83 14.82 1.18
N PRO A 188 -9.28 16.04 1.48
CA PRO A 188 -9.30 17.27 0.65
C PRO A 188 -7.99 18.07 0.61
N GLY A 189 -6.95 17.63 1.27
CA GLY A 189 -5.65 18.31 1.27
C GLY A 189 -5.54 19.40 2.32
N VAL A 190 -4.58 20.29 2.13
CA VAL A 190 -4.32 21.46 2.97
C VAL A 190 -5.17 22.63 2.46
N PRO A 191 -5.72 23.48 3.35
CA PRO A 191 -6.42 24.69 2.93
C PRO A 191 -5.58 25.55 1.99
N SER A 192 -6.19 26.04 0.91
CA SER A 192 -5.45 26.72 -0.15
C SER A 192 -4.72 27.99 0.31
N LEU A 193 -5.28 28.71 1.27
CA LEU A 193 -4.69 29.93 1.82
C LEU A 193 -3.43 29.61 2.68
N ASP A 194 -3.39 28.46 3.31
CA ASP A 194 -2.22 28.04 4.11
C ASP A 194 -1.05 27.61 3.22
N ALA A 195 -1.36 27.15 2.01
CA ALA A 195 -0.39 26.58 1.08
C ALA A 195 0.08 27.57 0.01
N GLN A 196 -0.72 28.58 -0.32
CA GLN A 196 -0.45 29.48 -1.44
C GLN A 196 0.72 30.42 -1.12
N GLY A 197 1.82 30.29 -1.88
CA GLY A 197 3.02 31.11 -1.70
C GLY A 197 3.73 30.89 -0.36
N ASN A 198 3.47 29.75 0.30
CA ASN A 198 3.96 29.43 1.63
C ASN A 198 4.61 28.06 1.69
N VAL A 199 5.36 27.82 2.77
CA VAL A 199 5.93 26.52 3.14
C VAL A 199 5.38 26.16 4.52
N ILE A 200 4.77 24.98 4.62
CA ILE A 200 4.35 24.42 5.90
C ILE A 200 5.57 23.74 6.51
N PRO A 201 6.05 24.16 7.69
CA PRO A 201 7.39 23.79 8.16
C PRO A 201 7.56 22.34 8.56
N PHE A 202 6.49 21.61 8.86
CA PHE A 202 6.54 20.18 9.17
C PHE A 202 5.21 19.46 8.89
N ILE A 203 5.29 18.14 8.77
CA ILE A 203 4.14 17.25 8.57
C ILE A 203 4.07 16.35 9.78
N ASP A 204 2.90 16.28 10.43
CA ASP A 204 2.69 15.52 11.66
C ASP A 204 3.11 14.04 11.53
N GLY A 205 4.00 13.61 12.44
CA GLY A 205 4.54 12.25 12.51
C GLY A 205 5.38 11.83 11.29
N GLU A 206 5.85 12.76 10.46
CA GLU A 206 6.69 12.42 9.31
C GLU A 206 8.14 12.15 9.71
N GLU A 207 8.70 12.97 10.60
CA GLU A 207 10.05 12.81 11.11
C GLU A 207 10.22 11.43 11.76
N GLU A 208 9.30 11.01 12.62
CA GLU A 208 9.33 9.70 13.29
C GLU A 208 9.43 8.54 12.30
N LYS A 209 8.68 8.60 11.20
CA LYS A 209 8.74 7.57 10.16
C LYS A 209 10.07 7.59 9.42
N ILE A 210 10.60 8.79 9.13
CA ILE A 210 11.90 8.94 8.45
C ILE A 210 13.05 8.44 9.34
N GLU A 211 12.94 8.57 10.64
CA GLU A 211 13.92 8.09 11.60
C GLU A 211 13.85 6.57 11.82
N THR A 212 12.66 5.99 11.83
CA THR A 212 12.46 4.58 12.25
C THR A 212 12.36 3.58 11.09
N GLU A 213 11.61 3.90 10.05
CA GLU A 213 11.34 2.96 8.95
C GLU A 213 12.61 2.55 8.18
N PRO A 214 13.61 3.46 7.89
CA PRO A 214 14.84 3.06 7.20
C PRO A 214 15.66 2.02 7.98
N GLY A 215 15.71 2.12 9.31
CA GLY A 215 16.41 1.15 10.16
C GLY A 215 15.84 -0.25 10.01
N LYS A 216 14.52 -0.38 9.83
CA LYS A 216 13.87 -1.66 9.57
C LYS A 216 14.13 -2.15 8.13
N ILE A 217 14.04 -1.26 7.13
CA ILE A 217 14.20 -1.61 5.71
C ILE A 217 15.64 -2.05 5.41
N LEU A 218 16.63 -1.35 5.95
CA LEU A 218 18.04 -1.63 5.76
C LEU A 218 18.57 -2.70 6.72
N GLY A 219 17.75 -3.17 7.66
CA GLY A 219 18.10 -4.21 8.62
C GLY A 219 18.40 -5.56 7.96
N MET A 220 19.01 -6.44 8.70
CA MET A 220 19.35 -7.79 8.23
C MET A 220 18.38 -8.83 8.79
N LEU A 221 18.04 -9.81 7.97
CA LEU A 221 17.23 -10.94 8.37
C LEU A 221 18.14 -12.10 8.82
N GLU A 222 18.11 -12.42 10.13
CA GLU A 222 18.83 -13.56 10.68
C GLU A 222 17.87 -14.57 11.32
N ASN A 223 17.88 -15.83 10.87
CA ASN A 223 16.99 -16.89 11.36
C ASN A 223 15.52 -16.47 11.41
N LEU A 224 15.03 -15.80 10.38
CA LEU A 224 13.72 -15.19 10.28
C LEU A 224 13.41 -14.15 11.40
N SER A 225 14.43 -13.58 12.01
CA SER A 225 14.34 -12.44 12.92
C SER A 225 14.99 -11.23 12.27
N LEU A 226 14.27 -10.12 12.24
CA LEU A 226 14.77 -8.89 11.66
C LEU A 226 15.58 -8.11 12.69
N ILE A 227 16.85 -7.86 12.38
CA ILE A 227 17.75 -7.01 13.15
C ILE A 227 17.75 -5.63 12.50
N HIS A 228 17.19 -4.65 13.18
CA HIS A 228 17.21 -3.26 12.74
C HIS A 228 18.61 -2.69 12.87
N ILE A 229 19.01 -1.84 11.96
CA ILE A 229 20.23 -1.05 12.07
C ILE A 229 19.98 0.30 12.71
#